data_17a20abdd410f44818d7050893a78495
#
_entry.id   17a20abdd410f44818d7050893a78495
#
_cell.length_a   1.000
_cell.length_b   1.000
_cell.length_c   1.000
_cell.angle_alpha   90.00
_cell.angle_beta   90.00
_cell.angle_gamma   90.00
#
_symmetry.space_group_name_H-M   'P 1'
#
loop_
_entity.id
_entity.type
_entity.pdbx_description
1 polymer ?
#
loop_
_entity_poly.entity_id
_entity_poly.type
_entity_poly.pdbx_seq_one_letter_code
_entity_poly.pdbx_strand_id
1 'polypeptide(L)'
;MNRFVSGLALGLLCLALSGCALFGQKEPLYTSGTIEENVVSATAEVIAIDHSTRNVALRMTDGSEVAFQVGPQVKHLDQVEAGDSVRVSYLESVVYHLRKPGEAVPGVSVEETSGRAQPGETPAGVVARTTFVTAMVRAMDPSVPSVTLESSSGEQRTFRVRNADRLKGVKIGDLVEFEFTQAVAVELEKMQN
;
A
#
# COMPACT_ATOMS: atom_id res chain seq x y z
N MET A 1 11.67 -33.00 -73.21
CA MET A 1 10.77 -32.35 -74.21
C MET A 1 10.30 -31.04 -73.61
N ASN A 2 10.84 -29.98 -74.17
CA ASN A 2 10.24 -28.65 -74.42
C ASN A 2 9.63 -27.89 -73.23
N ARG A 3 9.83 -26.65 -73.05
CA ARG A 3 10.45 -25.47 -73.71
C ARG A 3 10.13 -24.28 -72.80
N PHE A 4 11.17 -23.48 -72.52
CA PHE A 4 11.18 -22.02 -72.70
C PHE A 4 9.87 -21.25 -72.45
N VAL A 5 9.91 -20.23 -71.64
CA VAL A 5 9.96 -18.84 -72.08
C VAL A 5 10.34 -17.89 -70.95
N SER A 6 11.27 -17.02 -71.32
CA SER A 6 11.68 -15.80 -70.65
C SER A 6 10.58 -14.81 -70.38
N GLY A 7 10.73 -13.97 -69.40
CA GLY A 7 9.97 -12.75 -69.12
C GLY A 7 10.63 -11.94 -68.03
N LEU A 8 11.60 -11.22 -68.42
CA LEU A 8 11.97 -9.81 -68.33
C LEU A 8 11.41 -9.02 -67.14
N ALA A 9 12.37 -8.65 -66.32
CA ALA A 9 12.56 -7.44 -65.57
C ALA A 9 11.37 -6.47 -65.39
N LEU A 10 11.14 -6.07 -64.14
CA LEU A 10 11.03 -4.65 -63.79
C LEU A 10 11.40 -4.47 -62.32
N GLY A 11 12.52 -3.79 -62.12
CA GLY A 11 12.97 -3.40 -60.82
C GLY A 11 12.00 -2.38 -60.21
N LEU A 12 11.57 -2.64 -58.98
CA LEU A 12 11.00 -1.61 -58.12
C LEU A 12 11.91 -1.45 -56.93
N LEU A 13 12.74 -0.41 -56.99
CA LEU A 13 13.57 0.11 -55.91
C LEU A 13 12.67 0.66 -54.80
N CYS A 14 12.28 -0.18 -53.86
CA CYS A 14 11.67 0.29 -52.62
C CYS A 14 12.78 0.85 -51.72
N LEU A 15 12.92 2.19 -51.72
CA LEU A 15 13.60 2.91 -50.65
C LEU A 15 12.87 2.59 -49.35
N ALA A 16 13.44 1.67 -48.58
CA ALA A 16 13.11 1.50 -47.19
C ALA A 16 13.63 2.73 -46.41
N LEU A 17 12.76 3.70 -46.20
CA LEU A 17 12.96 4.73 -45.19
C LEU A 17 12.99 4.01 -43.84
N SER A 18 14.18 3.67 -43.37
CA SER A 18 14.46 3.27 -42.00
C SER A 18 14.19 4.49 -41.10
N GLY A 19 12.92 4.69 -40.79
CA GLY A 19 12.53 5.56 -39.69
C GLY A 19 12.99 4.91 -38.39
N CYS A 20 14.17 5.31 -37.90
CA CYS A 20 14.55 5.13 -36.52
C CYS A 20 13.53 5.89 -35.67
N ALA A 21 12.45 5.21 -35.29
CA ALA A 21 11.64 5.66 -34.18
C ALA A 21 12.54 5.57 -32.93
N LEU A 22 13.15 6.69 -32.58
CA LEU A 22 13.69 6.95 -31.26
C LEU A 22 12.52 6.92 -30.27
N PHE A 23 12.03 5.73 -29.95
CA PHE A 23 11.30 5.52 -28.73
C PHE A 23 12.32 5.68 -27.61
N GLY A 24 12.49 6.92 -27.14
CA GLY A 24 13.10 7.16 -25.86
C GLY A 24 12.29 6.33 -24.85
N GLN A 25 12.90 5.27 -24.35
CA GLN A 25 12.39 4.59 -23.16
C GLN A 25 12.40 5.65 -22.07
N LYS A 26 11.23 6.20 -21.77
CA LYS A 26 11.02 6.93 -20.54
C LYS A 26 11.30 5.92 -19.44
N GLU A 27 12.44 6.07 -18.77
CA GLU A 27 12.68 5.34 -17.53
C GLU A 27 11.45 5.51 -16.62
N PRO A 28 10.97 4.44 -16.00
CA PRO A 28 9.84 4.55 -15.10
C PRO A 28 10.22 5.53 -13.99
N LEU A 29 9.56 6.66 -13.97
CA LEU A 29 9.60 7.59 -12.85
C LEU A 29 9.11 6.81 -11.63
N TYR A 30 9.87 6.80 -10.54
CA TYR A 30 9.42 6.27 -9.27
C TYR A 30 8.24 7.11 -8.78
N THR A 31 7.03 6.72 -9.19
CA THR A 31 5.79 7.43 -8.84
C THR A 31 5.26 7.06 -7.47
N SER A 32 5.77 5.96 -6.88
CA SER A 32 5.40 5.49 -5.55
C SER A 32 6.48 4.58 -4.96
N GLY A 33 6.43 4.34 -3.67
CA GLY A 33 7.29 3.36 -3.01
C GLY A 33 6.97 3.21 -1.53
N THR A 34 7.26 2.04 -0.99
CA THR A 34 7.15 1.76 0.44
C THR A 34 8.36 2.33 1.16
N ILE A 35 8.11 3.09 2.24
CA ILE A 35 9.15 3.61 3.14
C ILE A 35 9.38 2.60 4.25
N GLU A 36 8.28 2.11 4.84
CA GLU A 36 8.27 1.18 5.94
C GLU A 36 7.02 0.31 5.87
N GLU A 37 7.18 -0.96 6.19
CA GLU A 37 6.09 -1.90 6.35
C GLU A 37 6.46 -2.85 7.48
N ASN A 38 5.60 -2.98 8.46
CA ASN A 38 5.78 -3.86 9.60
C ASN A 38 4.48 -4.61 9.86
N VAL A 39 4.57 -5.95 9.84
CA VAL A 39 3.45 -6.82 10.17
C VAL A 39 3.85 -7.65 11.39
N VAL A 40 3.10 -7.51 12.46
CA VAL A 40 3.25 -8.31 13.67
C VAL A 40 2.01 -9.16 13.84
N SER A 41 2.20 -10.47 13.98
CA SER A 41 1.10 -11.40 14.29
C SER A 41 1.40 -12.11 15.59
N ALA A 42 0.37 -12.26 16.40
CA ALA A 42 0.43 -13.00 17.66
C ALA A 42 -0.82 -13.88 17.78
N THR A 43 -0.65 -15.04 18.41
CA THR A 43 -1.76 -15.90 18.82
C THR A 43 -2.11 -15.58 20.26
N ALA A 44 -3.41 -15.54 20.57
CA ALA A 44 -3.93 -15.31 21.90
C ALA A 44 -5.06 -16.30 22.20
N GLU A 45 -5.23 -16.63 23.48
CA GLU A 45 -6.34 -17.45 23.96
C GLU A 45 -7.50 -16.54 24.40
N VAL A 46 -8.72 -16.86 24.02
CA VAL A 46 -9.93 -16.21 24.52
C VAL A 46 -10.17 -16.69 25.94
N ILE A 47 -9.96 -15.83 26.94
CA ILE A 47 -10.19 -16.21 28.35
C ILE A 47 -11.59 -15.87 28.85
N ALA A 48 -12.24 -14.88 28.21
CA ALA A 48 -13.64 -14.55 28.48
C ALA A 48 -14.25 -13.84 27.28
N ILE A 49 -15.54 -14.02 27.09
CA ILE A 49 -16.33 -13.32 26.08
C ILE A 49 -17.74 -13.04 26.60
N ASP A 50 -18.21 -11.81 26.38
CA ASP A 50 -19.59 -11.39 26.57
C ASP A 50 -20.17 -10.99 25.20
N HIS A 51 -21.00 -11.86 24.64
CA HIS A 51 -21.60 -11.68 23.33
C HIS A 51 -22.57 -10.48 23.30
N SER A 52 -23.22 -10.17 24.43
CA SER A 52 -24.21 -9.09 24.50
C SER A 52 -23.57 -7.71 24.44
N THR A 53 -22.46 -7.53 25.13
CA THR A 53 -21.68 -6.29 25.16
C THR A 53 -20.54 -6.31 24.15
N ARG A 54 -20.26 -7.48 23.51
CA ARG A 54 -19.15 -7.73 22.61
C ARG A 54 -17.77 -7.51 23.25
N ASN A 55 -17.69 -7.68 24.58
CA ASN A 55 -16.40 -7.59 25.28
C ASN A 55 -15.69 -8.93 25.22
N VAL A 56 -14.41 -8.90 24.86
CA VAL A 56 -13.53 -10.06 24.79
C VAL A 56 -12.30 -9.81 25.64
N ALA A 57 -11.90 -10.80 26.42
CA ALA A 57 -10.62 -10.80 27.11
C ALA A 57 -9.73 -11.88 26.49
N LEU A 58 -8.52 -11.48 26.13
CA LEU A 58 -7.50 -12.34 25.53
C LEU A 58 -6.30 -12.48 26.46
N ARG A 59 -5.71 -13.67 26.49
CA ARG A 59 -4.40 -13.93 27.09
C ARG A 59 -3.40 -14.13 25.98
N MET A 60 -2.36 -13.31 25.96
CA MET A 60 -1.26 -13.40 25.02
C MET A 60 -0.31 -14.53 25.41
N THR A 61 0.58 -14.93 24.50
CA THR A 61 1.58 -15.99 24.73
C THR A 61 2.60 -15.63 25.81
N ASP A 62 2.82 -14.34 26.10
CA ASP A 62 3.66 -13.85 27.18
C ASP A 62 2.95 -13.83 28.55
N GLY A 63 1.69 -14.26 28.61
CA GLY A 63 0.85 -14.28 29.79
C GLY A 63 0.15 -12.94 30.09
N SER A 64 0.38 -11.89 29.32
CA SER A 64 -0.36 -10.63 29.45
C SER A 64 -1.83 -10.81 29.04
N GLU A 65 -2.71 -10.06 29.71
CA GLU A 65 -4.14 -10.08 29.43
C GLU A 65 -4.60 -8.72 28.95
N VAL A 66 -5.43 -8.72 27.90
CA VAL A 66 -6.03 -7.53 27.34
C VAL A 66 -7.54 -7.75 27.18
N ALA A 67 -8.33 -6.74 27.54
CA ALA A 67 -9.77 -6.76 27.33
C ALA A 67 -10.19 -5.54 26.48
N PHE A 68 -11.08 -5.77 25.53
CA PHE A 68 -11.58 -4.73 24.65
C PHE A 68 -12.94 -5.08 24.11
N GLN A 69 -13.64 -4.08 23.59
CA GLN A 69 -14.91 -4.26 22.92
C GLN A 69 -14.66 -4.51 21.42
N VAL A 70 -15.16 -5.63 20.93
CA VAL A 70 -15.05 -6.01 19.51
C VAL A 70 -16.08 -5.21 18.71
N GLY A 71 -15.60 -4.51 17.69
CA GLY A 71 -16.45 -3.67 16.84
C GLY A 71 -17.51 -4.47 16.05
N PRO A 72 -18.56 -3.80 15.54
CA PRO A 72 -19.67 -4.43 14.84
C PRO A 72 -19.31 -5.07 13.51
N GLN A 73 -18.14 -4.74 12.97
CA GLN A 73 -17.58 -5.31 11.75
C GLN A 73 -17.16 -6.77 11.89
N VAL A 74 -16.76 -7.21 13.08
CA VAL A 74 -16.49 -8.62 13.35
C VAL A 74 -17.81 -9.36 13.45
N LYS A 75 -18.08 -10.24 12.50
CA LYS A 75 -19.28 -11.09 12.47
C LYS A 75 -19.00 -12.46 13.07
N HIS A 76 -20.06 -13.19 13.36
CA HIS A 76 -19.98 -14.54 13.91
C HIS A 76 -19.21 -14.63 15.25
N LEU A 77 -19.21 -13.53 16.01
CA LEU A 77 -18.64 -13.48 17.34
C LEU A 77 -19.33 -14.49 18.28
N ASP A 78 -20.59 -14.84 17.99
CA ASP A 78 -21.40 -15.86 18.63
C ASP A 78 -20.82 -17.28 18.51
N GLN A 79 -19.87 -17.49 17.58
CA GLN A 79 -19.16 -18.77 17.41
C GLN A 79 -17.83 -18.84 18.17
N VAL A 80 -17.44 -17.75 18.83
CA VAL A 80 -16.21 -17.64 19.61
C VAL A 80 -16.53 -17.96 21.07
N GLU A 81 -15.76 -18.86 21.67
CA GLU A 81 -15.94 -19.31 23.05
C GLU A 81 -14.65 -19.12 23.86
N ALA A 82 -14.77 -19.09 25.19
CA ALA A 82 -13.60 -19.15 26.06
C ALA A 82 -12.82 -20.45 25.83
N GLY A 83 -11.52 -20.34 25.68
CA GLY A 83 -10.63 -21.45 25.32
C GLY A 83 -10.26 -21.47 23.83
N ASP A 84 -10.96 -20.72 22.99
CA ASP A 84 -10.59 -20.62 21.57
C ASP A 84 -9.26 -19.87 21.40
N SER A 85 -8.57 -20.20 20.32
CA SER A 85 -7.36 -19.50 19.89
C SER A 85 -7.70 -18.52 18.77
N VAL A 86 -7.18 -17.31 18.88
CA VAL A 86 -7.35 -16.27 17.86
C VAL A 86 -5.98 -15.78 17.40
N ARG A 87 -5.86 -15.50 16.11
CA ARG A 87 -4.74 -14.79 15.53
C ARG A 87 -5.06 -13.30 15.48
N VAL A 88 -4.19 -12.51 16.06
CA VAL A 88 -4.25 -11.05 15.97
C VAL A 88 -3.08 -10.59 15.12
N SER A 89 -3.35 -9.88 14.06
CA SER A 89 -2.33 -9.30 13.18
C SER A 89 -2.45 -7.78 13.19
N TYR A 90 -1.32 -7.12 13.35
CA TYR A 90 -1.19 -5.67 13.28
C TYR A 90 -0.27 -5.31 12.13
N LEU A 91 -0.74 -4.41 11.27
CA LEU A 91 0.01 -3.87 10.16
C LEU A 91 0.24 -2.38 10.38
N GLU A 92 1.48 -1.94 10.23
CA GLU A 92 1.84 -0.56 10.00
C GLU A 92 2.56 -0.45 8.66
N SER A 93 2.15 0.49 7.85
CA SER A 93 2.74 0.73 6.53
C SER A 93 2.83 2.21 6.25
N VAL A 94 3.95 2.63 5.66
CA VAL A 94 4.15 3.99 5.15
C VAL A 94 4.55 3.89 3.69
N VAL A 95 3.67 4.37 2.82
CA VAL A 95 3.88 4.44 1.38
C VAL A 95 3.90 5.90 0.96
N TYR A 96 4.62 6.24 -0.10
CA TYR A 96 4.56 7.56 -0.71
C TYR A 96 4.15 7.47 -2.16
N HIS A 97 3.43 8.47 -2.62
CA HIS A 97 3.04 8.66 -4.02
C HIS A 97 3.48 10.03 -4.50
N LEU A 98 4.12 10.08 -5.67
CA LEU A 98 4.43 11.32 -6.34
C LEU A 98 3.26 11.73 -7.23
N ARG A 99 2.70 12.92 -7.00
CA ARG A 99 1.61 13.51 -7.76
C ARG A 99 2.11 14.73 -8.52
N LYS A 100 1.54 14.99 -9.68
CA LYS A 100 1.83 16.21 -10.41
C LYS A 100 1.00 17.39 -9.90
N PRO A 101 1.44 18.63 -10.14
CA PRO A 101 0.65 19.81 -9.81
C PRO A 101 -0.76 19.70 -10.39
N GLY A 102 -1.78 19.88 -9.54
CA GLY A 102 -3.20 19.76 -9.91
C GLY A 102 -3.81 18.37 -9.76
N GLU A 103 -3.02 17.32 -9.48
CA GLU A 103 -3.53 15.95 -9.23
C GLU A 103 -3.93 15.74 -7.76
N ALA A 104 -3.41 16.56 -6.86
CA ALA A 104 -3.75 16.55 -5.44
C ALA A 104 -3.66 17.97 -4.87
N VAL A 105 -4.09 18.14 -3.63
CA VAL A 105 -4.01 19.39 -2.88
C VAL A 105 -3.28 19.12 -1.57
N PRO A 106 -2.32 19.97 -1.15
CA PRO A 106 -1.68 19.84 0.14
C PRO A 106 -2.71 19.79 1.27
N GLY A 107 -2.59 18.81 2.15
CA GLY A 107 -3.54 18.62 3.24
C GLY A 107 -3.39 17.29 3.94
N VAL A 108 -4.32 17.03 4.85
CA VAL A 108 -4.43 15.76 5.58
C VAL A 108 -5.86 15.25 5.42
N SER A 109 -5.99 13.98 5.07
CA SER A 109 -7.27 13.25 5.07
C SER A 109 -7.13 11.91 5.78
N VAL A 110 -8.22 11.40 6.30
CA VAL A 110 -8.27 10.12 7.01
C VAL A 110 -9.39 9.29 6.43
N GLU A 111 -9.08 8.04 6.10
CA GLU A 111 -10.04 7.05 5.64
C GLU A 111 -10.04 5.87 6.61
N GLU A 112 -11.23 5.37 6.95
CA GLU A 112 -11.41 4.18 7.74
C GLU A 112 -12.12 3.12 6.91
N THR A 113 -11.54 1.93 6.89
CA THR A 113 -12.09 0.79 6.16
C THR A 113 -12.22 -0.38 7.13
N SER A 114 -13.31 -1.12 7.00
CA SER A 114 -13.51 -2.36 7.75
C SER A 114 -13.96 -3.48 6.83
N GLY A 115 -13.46 -4.67 7.10
CA GLY A 115 -13.81 -5.91 6.43
C GLY A 115 -14.26 -6.97 7.42
N ARG A 116 -14.98 -7.99 6.92
CA ARG A 116 -15.50 -9.10 7.73
C ARG A 116 -15.55 -10.37 6.90
N ALA A 117 -15.51 -11.51 7.59
CA ALA A 117 -15.75 -12.81 6.99
C ALA A 117 -17.17 -12.90 6.39
N GLN A 118 -17.31 -13.68 5.34
CA GLN A 118 -18.60 -14.00 4.72
C GLN A 118 -19.36 -15.04 5.57
N PRO A 119 -20.69 -15.14 5.43
CA PRO A 119 -21.48 -16.20 6.07
C PRO A 119 -20.94 -17.58 5.72
N GLY A 120 -20.62 -18.38 6.76
CA GLY A 120 -20.07 -19.74 6.60
C GLY A 120 -18.55 -19.82 6.62
N GLU A 121 -17.84 -18.72 6.63
CA GLU A 121 -16.39 -18.67 6.80
C GLU A 121 -16.00 -18.62 8.30
N THR A 122 -14.71 -18.88 8.57
CA THR A 122 -14.15 -18.70 9.92
C THR A 122 -14.37 -17.27 10.39
N PRO A 123 -14.79 -17.06 11.65
CA PRO A 123 -14.97 -15.72 12.19
C PRO A 123 -13.69 -14.88 12.06
N ALA A 124 -13.80 -13.75 11.37
CA ALA A 124 -12.69 -12.83 11.15
C ALA A 124 -13.20 -11.39 10.97
N GLY A 125 -12.34 -10.44 11.29
CA GLY A 125 -12.60 -9.03 11.07
C GLY A 125 -11.31 -8.24 10.94
N VAL A 126 -11.35 -7.19 10.14
CA VAL A 126 -10.25 -6.24 9.98
C VAL A 126 -10.77 -4.81 10.09
N VAL A 127 -10.00 -3.97 10.73
CA VAL A 127 -10.20 -2.51 10.73
C VAL A 127 -8.89 -1.89 10.29
N ALA A 128 -8.95 -1.02 9.32
CA ALA A 128 -7.82 -0.26 8.84
C ALA A 128 -8.14 1.24 8.89
N ARG A 129 -7.16 2.02 9.32
CA ARG A 129 -7.15 3.47 9.25
C ARG A 129 -5.99 3.93 8.41
N THR A 130 -6.28 4.67 7.35
CA THR A 130 -5.28 5.25 6.48
C THR A 130 -5.32 6.77 6.60
N THR A 131 -4.17 7.36 6.90
CA THR A 131 -3.99 8.80 6.94
C THR A 131 -3.15 9.22 5.75
N PHE A 132 -3.68 10.09 4.92
CA PHE A 132 -2.97 10.70 3.80
C PHE A 132 -2.48 12.08 4.21
N VAL A 133 -1.19 12.34 3.97
CA VAL A 133 -0.56 13.65 4.19
C VAL A 133 0.07 14.08 2.88
N THR A 134 -0.47 15.12 2.26
CA THR A 134 0.03 15.66 0.99
C THR A 134 0.79 16.95 1.23
N ALA A 135 2.03 17.02 0.74
CA ALA A 135 2.91 18.17 0.85
C ALA A 135 3.55 18.52 -0.50
N MET A 136 3.93 19.78 -0.69
CA MET A 136 4.53 20.29 -1.92
C MET A 136 6.06 20.26 -1.85
N VAL A 137 6.71 19.85 -2.94
CA VAL A 137 8.17 19.92 -3.09
C VAL A 137 8.60 21.37 -3.29
N ARG A 138 9.37 21.92 -2.36
CA ARG A 138 9.90 23.28 -2.40
C ARG A 138 11.36 23.38 -2.80
N ALA A 139 12.16 22.39 -2.40
CA ALA A 139 13.57 22.32 -2.77
C ALA A 139 14.04 20.87 -2.80
N MET A 140 15.11 20.63 -3.53
CA MET A 140 15.83 19.35 -3.56
C MET A 140 17.32 19.59 -3.66
N ASP A 141 18.12 18.76 -2.99
CA ASP A 141 19.56 18.73 -3.15
C ASP A 141 20.02 17.31 -3.50
N PRO A 142 20.34 17.06 -4.77
CA PRO A 142 20.84 15.74 -5.19
C PRO A 142 22.25 15.43 -4.68
N SER A 143 23.04 16.42 -4.30
CA SER A 143 24.43 16.24 -3.82
C SER A 143 24.46 15.73 -2.39
N VAL A 144 23.47 16.14 -1.60
CA VAL A 144 23.16 15.59 -0.27
C VAL A 144 21.71 15.11 -0.31
N PRO A 145 21.46 13.89 -0.85
CA PRO A 145 20.13 13.49 -1.25
C PRO A 145 19.06 13.88 -0.23
N SER A 146 18.33 14.96 -0.53
CA SER A 146 17.31 15.52 0.35
C SER A 146 16.21 16.23 -0.42
N VAL A 147 15.04 16.30 0.19
CA VAL A 147 13.87 17.01 -0.32
C VAL A 147 13.28 17.87 0.79
N THR A 148 12.95 19.11 0.47
CA THR A 148 12.20 20.01 1.35
C THR A 148 10.74 20.03 0.93
N LEU A 149 9.87 19.64 1.84
CA LEU A 149 8.42 19.58 1.66
C LEU A 149 7.75 20.70 2.46
N GLU A 150 6.70 21.27 1.88
CA GLU A 150 5.86 22.26 2.52
C GLU A 150 4.44 21.72 2.69
N SER A 151 3.94 21.79 3.91
CA SER A 151 2.57 21.41 4.26
C SER A 151 1.54 22.47 3.80
N SER A 152 0.25 22.15 3.92
CA SER A 152 -0.84 23.12 3.67
C SER A 152 -0.82 24.33 4.60
N SER A 153 -0.17 24.24 5.76
CA SER A 153 0.02 25.36 6.69
C SER A 153 1.21 26.26 6.36
N GLY A 154 2.01 25.90 5.33
CA GLY A 154 3.25 26.62 4.97
C GLY A 154 4.47 26.18 5.76
N GLU A 155 4.34 25.20 6.68
CA GLU A 155 5.48 24.66 7.39
C GLU A 155 6.38 23.86 6.43
N GLN A 156 7.69 24.13 6.47
CA GLN A 156 8.68 23.46 5.65
C GLN A 156 9.55 22.53 6.48
N ARG A 157 9.77 21.32 5.98
CA ARG A 157 10.68 20.32 6.55
C ARG A 157 11.55 19.69 5.50
N THR A 158 12.83 19.50 5.82
CA THR A 158 13.80 18.82 4.95
C THR A 158 14.02 17.39 5.42
N PHE A 159 13.87 16.47 4.49
CA PHE A 159 14.05 15.03 4.70
C PHE A 159 15.25 14.53 3.90
N ARG A 160 16.09 13.71 4.53
CA ARG A 160 17.13 12.97 3.81
C ARG A 160 16.52 11.78 3.10
N VAL A 161 16.93 11.57 1.85
CA VAL A 161 16.48 10.45 1.01
C VAL A 161 17.60 9.42 0.94
N ARG A 162 17.36 8.21 1.43
CA ARG A 162 18.38 7.14 1.48
C ARG A 162 18.91 6.75 0.11
N ASN A 163 18.09 6.83 -0.92
CA ASN A 163 18.48 6.51 -2.29
C ASN A 163 18.19 7.73 -3.18
N ALA A 164 19.26 8.35 -3.72
CA ALA A 164 19.17 9.51 -4.59
C ALA A 164 18.35 9.24 -5.87
N ASP A 165 18.27 7.97 -6.32
CA ASP A 165 17.47 7.61 -7.49
C ASP A 165 15.97 7.89 -7.28
N ARG A 166 15.50 7.91 -6.06
CA ARG A 166 14.11 8.28 -5.72
C ARG A 166 13.79 9.75 -6.00
N LEU A 167 14.80 10.59 -6.13
CA LEU A 167 14.63 12.00 -6.53
C LEU A 167 14.62 12.19 -8.04
N LYS A 168 14.94 11.15 -8.83
CA LYS A 168 14.91 11.23 -10.29
C LYS A 168 13.50 11.53 -10.77
N GLY A 169 13.36 12.58 -11.57
CA GLY A 169 12.08 12.99 -12.14
C GLY A 169 11.16 13.77 -11.21
N VAL A 170 11.50 13.90 -9.91
CA VAL A 170 10.84 14.82 -8.99
C VAL A 170 11.20 16.25 -9.36
N LYS A 171 10.24 17.16 -9.30
CA LYS A 171 10.43 18.59 -9.62
C LYS A 171 9.89 19.46 -8.49
N ILE A 172 10.43 20.65 -8.37
CA ILE A 172 9.85 21.69 -7.50
C ILE A 172 8.42 21.98 -7.99
N GLY A 173 7.47 21.99 -7.06
CA GLY A 173 6.04 22.13 -7.35
C GLY A 173 5.29 20.80 -7.47
N ASP A 174 5.97 19.64 -7.60
CA ASP A 174 5.33 18.34 -7.48
C ASP A 174 4.79 18.16 -6.06
N LEU A 175 3.85 17.24 -5.89
CA LEU A 175 3.26 16.90 -4.61
C LEU A 175 3.72 15.51 -4.18
N VAL A 176 4.02 15.34 -2.91
CA VAL A 176 4.29 14.04 -2.31
C VAL A 176 3.15 13.74 -1.35
N GLU A 177 2.43 12.68 -1.61
CA GLU A 177 1.39 12.15 -0.75
C GLU A 177 1.95 10.96 0.02
N PHE A 178 1.94 11.05 1.34
CA PHE A 178 2.29 9.97 2.24
C PHE A 178 1.01 9.28 2.69
N GLU A 179 1.00 7.98 2.58
CA GLU A 179 -0.07 7.11 3.04
C GLU A 179 0.43 6.34 4.27
N PHE A 180 -0.14 6.64 5.42
CA PHE A 180 0.12 5.95 6.68
C PHE A 180 -1.04 5.01 6.96
N THR A 181 -0.82 3.71 6.85
CA THR A 181 -1.83 2.70 7.14
C THR A 181 -1.55 2.00 8.44
N GLN A 182 -2.55 1.92 9.30
CA GLN A 182 -2.57 1.09 10.49
C GLN A 182 -3.78 0.16 10.39
N ALA A 183 -3.56 -1.15 10.48
CA ALA A 183 -4.64 -2.12 10.42
C ALA A 183 -4.50 -3.17 11.52
N VAL A 184 -5.64 -3.57 12.07
CA VAL A 184 -5.74 -4.70 12.99
C VAL A 184 -6.68 -5.72 12.37
N ALA A 185 -6.22 -6.95 12.24
CA ALA A 185 -7.02 -8.09 11.83
C ALA A 185 -7.09 -9.10 12.97
N VAL A 186 -8.26 -9.67 13.18
CA VAL A 186 -8.50 -10.76 14.14
C VAL A 186 -9.17 -11.90 13.40
N GLU A 187 -8.65 -13.10 13.55
CA GLU A 187 -9.17 -14.32 12.94
C GLU A 187 -9.22 -15.44 13.99
N LEU A 188 -10.34 -16.16 14.05
CA LEU A 188 -10.47 -17.34 14.91
C LEU A 188 -9.61 -18.48 14.33
N GLU A 189 -8.67 -18.97 15.11
CA GLU A 189 -7.93 -20.20 14.77
C GLU A 189 -8.65 -21.40 15.36
N LYS A 190 -9.19 -22.27 14.48
CA LYS A 190 -9.72 -23.57 14.96
C LYS A 190 -8.54 -24.47 15.31
N MET A 191 -8.43 -24.82 16.59
CA MET A 191 -7.51 -25.86 16.99
C MET A 191 -7.95 -27.17 16.35
N GLN A 192 -7.11 -27.76 15.49
CA GLN A 192 -7.31 -29.12 15.01
C GLN A 192 -6.95 -30.05 16.16
N ASN A 193 -7.96 -30.70 16.71
CA ASN A 193 -7.78 -31.84 17.65
C ASN A 193 -7.31 -33.07 16.88
#